data_d673825e7a7e9d99a49f3d58bc7891f4
#
_entry.id   d673825e7a7e9d99a49f3d58bc7891f4
#
_cell.length_a   1.000
_cell.length_b   1.000
_cell.length_c   1.000
_cell.angle_alpha   90.00
_cell.angle_beta   90.00
_cell.angle_gamma   90.00
#
_symmetry.space_group_name_H-M   'P 1'
#
loop_
_entity.id
_entity.type
_entity.pdbx_description
1 polymer ?
#
loop_
_entity_poly.entity_id
_entity_poly.type
_entity_poly.pdbx_seq_one_letter_code
_entity_poly.pdbx_strand_id
1 'polypeptide(L)'
;ARNLILEETRQDLQENHGVFTFDYGNLSQRTPLTWSTYDHRPRFGTNMLGLRNRLSVLSEAYSYLEYPKRVEVTREFVLGIVRRAKIHGEALMQLEASLDEEASKGKPFSLGLDTALVADTPGTILLGAVDEVPIEGLGVRRVDRDEHVPTLVGLRLSFEPGRYSVHPRAWAIEKPEPGDQEVLKRHGIQFRILDAPVTCTSRRFQITEAQRAKRLFQAHYELTLVGEWEGGPTELP
;
A
#
# COMPACT_ATOMS: atom_id res chain seq x y z
N ALA A 1 -7.56 -3.61 12.97
CA ALA A 1 -6.67 -4.64 12.38
C ALA A 1 -5.19 -4.36 12.70
N ARG A 2 -4.65 -3.17 12.37
CA ARG A 2 -3.23 -2.85 12.61
C ARG A 2 -2.82 -3.10 14.07
N ASN A 3 -3.55 -2.58 15.04
CA ASN A 3 -3.22 -2.74 16.46
C ASN A 3 -3.25 -4.20 16.92
N LEU A 4 -4.23 -4.99 16.46
CA LEU A 4 -4.38 -6.38 16.83
C LEU A 4 -3.33 -7.32 16.19
N ILE A 5 -2.75 -6.94 15.09
CA ILE A 5 -1.79 -7.79 14.38
C ILE A 5 -0.37 -7.24 14.51
N LEU A 6 -0.12 -6.00 14.09
CA LEU A 6 1.24 -5.48 14.05
C LEU A 6 1.76 -5.06 15.43
N GLU A 7 0.99 -4.31 16.21
CA GLU A 7 1.49 -3.81 17.49
C GLU A 7 1.71 -4.95 18.49
N GLU A 8 0.76 -5.89 18.57
CA GLU A 8 0.95 -7.07 19.42
C GLU A 8 2.11 -7.97 18.95
N THR A 9 2.34 -8.07 17.63
CA THR A 9 3.50 -8.80 17.09
C THR A 9 4.81 -8.09 17.40
N ARG A 10 4.86 -6.76 17.31
CA ARG A 10 6.03 -5.94 17.66
C ARG A 10 6.41 -6.12 19.13
N GLN A 11 5.42 -6.07 20.00
CA GLN A 11 5.64 -6.25 21.44
C GLN A 11 6.18 -7.66 21.72
N ASP A 12 5.57 -8.71 21.17
CA ASP A 12 6.01 -10.10 21.33
C ASP A 12 7.46 -10.31 20.83
N LEU A 13 7.80 -9.74 19.67
CA LEU A 13 9.15 -9.80 19.12
C LEU A 13 10.18 -9.11 20.02
N GLN A 14 9.86 -7.94 20.54
CA GLN A 14 10.76 -7.21 21.40
C GLN A 14 10.96 -7.93 22.74
N GLU A 15 9.88 -8.38 23.37
CA GLU A 15 9.93 -9.00 24.72
C GLU A 15 10.53 -10.41 24.69
N ASN A 16 10.21 -11.23 23.70
CA ASN A 16 10.57 -12.63 23.66
C ASN A 16 11.75 -12.98 22.74
N HIS A 17 12.08 -12.08 21.80
CA HIS A 17 13.13 -12.34 20.81
C HIS A 17 14.19 -11.23 20.73
N GLY A 18 14.02 -10.11 21.46
CA GLY A 18 14.92 -8.97 21.39
C GLY A 18 14.95 -8.28 20.01
N VAL A 19 13.91 -8.48 19.20
CA VAL A 19 13.83 -7.95 17.83
C VAL A 19 12.98 -6.68 17.80
N PHE A 20 13.61 -5.59 17.40
CA PHE A 20 12.94 -4.31 17.22
C PHE A 20 12.40 -4.19 15.80
N THR A 21 11.16 -3.72 15.68
CA THR A 21 10.51 -3.47 14.39
C THR A 21 9.85 -2.09 14.37
N PHE A 22 9.73 -1.50 13.20
CA PHE A 22 9.03 -0.22 13.02
C PHE A 22 8.27 -0.19 11.70
N ASP A 23 7.47 0.85 11.49
CA ASP A 23 6.80 1.06 10.20
C ASP A 23 7.84 1.30 9.10
N TYR A 24 7.62 0.66 7.95
CA TYR A 24 8.50 0.81 6.81
C TYR A 24 8.63 2.27 6.39
N GLY A 25 9.86 2.69 6.12
CA GLY A 25 10.15 4.05 5.69
C GLY A 25 11.61 4.27 5.34
N ASN A 26 11.93 5.50 5.00
CA ASN A 26 13.27 5.95 4.69
C ASN A 26 13.62 7.20 5.49
N LEU A 27 14.85 7.24 6.01
CA LEU A 27 15.38 8.41 6.68
C LEU A 27 15.82 9.46 5.66
N SER A 28 15.44 10.72 5.87
CA SER A 28 15.93 11.82 5.05
C SER A 28 17.44 12.03 5.26
N GLN A 29 18.12 12.49 4.21
CA GLN A 29 19.52 12.90 4.29
C GLN A 29 19.70 14.37 4.68
N ARG A 30 18.60 15.07 4.99
CA ARG A 30 18.56 16.51 5.27
C ARG A 30 17.98 16.79 6.65
N THR A 31 18.48 17.83 7.29
CA THR A 31 17.95 18.36 8.55
C THR A 31 16.75 19.28 8.27
N PRO A 32 15.63 19.20 9.01
CA PRO A 32 15.38 18.23 10.08
C PRO A 32 15.21 16.81 9.55
N LEU A 33 15.63 15.82 10.36
CA LEU A 33 15.50 14.42 10.00
C LEU A 33 14.03 14.02 9.95
N THR A 34 13.65 13.32 8.88
CA THR A 34 12.30 12.77 8.72
C THR A 34 12.37 11.30 8.35
N TRP A 35 11.42 10.52 8.89
CA TRP A 35 11.18 9.14 8.51
C TRP A 35 9.88 9.07 7.74
N SER A 36 9.96 8.79 6.45
CA SER A 36 8.82 8.82 5.55
C SER A 36 8.51 7.43 5.01
N THR A 37 7.25 7.02 5.11
CA THR A 37 6.77 5.79 4.48
C THR A 37 6.85 5.90 2.95
N TYR A 38 6.60 4.79 2.26
CA TYR A 38 6.61 4.75 0.81
C TYR A 38 5.27 5.23 0.21
N ASP A 39 5.15 5.09 -1.08
CA ASP A 39 4.06 5.56 -1.93
C ASP A 39 2.70 4.91 -1.57
N HIS A 40 1.61 5.66 -1.70
CA HIS A 40 0.23 5.26 -1.43
C HIS A 40 -0.46 4.56 -2.62
N ARG A 41 0.14 4.58 -3.80
CA ARG A 41 -0.50 4.13 -5.04
C ARG A 41 -0.75 2.62 -5.06
N PRO A 42 -1.83 2.17 -5.74
CA PRO A 42 -2.23 0.75 -5.76
C PRO A 42 -1.28 -0.16 -6.54
N ARG A 43 -0.27 0.38 -7.18
CA ARG A 43 0.81 -0.40 -7.80
C ARG A 43 1.64 -1.21 -6.80
N PHE A 44 1.59 -0.84 -5.52
CA PHE A 44 2.22 -1.57 -4.42
C PHE A 44 1.23 -2.59 -3.85
N GLY A 45 1.69 -3.85 -3.69
CA GLY A 45 0.82 -4.98 -3.37
C GLY A 45 0.01 -4.78 -2.08
N THR A 46 0.62 -4.25 -1.03
CA THR A 46 -0.09 -3.98 0.24
C THR A 46 -1.18 -2.92 0.07
N ASN A 47 -0.92 -1.87 -0.70
CA ASN A 47 -1.92 -0.83 -0.96
C ASN A 47 -3.07 -1.36 -1.82
N MET A 48 -2.76 -2.16 -2.85
CA MET A 48 -3.79 -2.79 -3.67
C MET A 48 -4.69 -3.72 -2.86
N LEU A 49 -4.12 -4.54 -1.98
CA LEU A 49 -4.89 -5.42 -1.11
C LEU A 49 -5.73 -4.62 -0.11
N GLY A 50 -5.19 -3.52 0.46
CA GLY A 50 -5.92 -2.62 1.33
C GLY A 50 -7.13 -1.97 0.64
N LEU A 51 -7.00 -1.53 -0.62
CA LEU A 51 -8.12 -1.02 -1.42
C LEU A 51 -9.19 -2.08 -1.72
N ARG A 52 -8.88 -3.35 -1.55
CA ARG A 52 -9.82 -4.47 -1.67
C ARG A 52 -10.32 -4.98 -0.31
N ASN A 53 -10.19 -4.19 0.73
CA ASN A 53 -10.55 -4.54 2.11
C ASN A 53 -9.80 -5.79 2.63
N ARG A 54 -8.60 -6.06 2.14
CA ARG A 54 -7.80 -7.20 2.59
C ARG A 54 -6.62 -6.75 3.42
N LEU A 55 -6.42 -7.43 4.53
CA LEU A 55 -5.25 -7.22 5.37
C LEU A 55 -4.01 -7.80 4.67
N SER A 56 -2.97 -6.99 4.61
CA SER A 56 -1.66 -7.41 4.10
C SER A 56 -0.55 -6.76 4.90
N VAL A 57 0.56 -7.45 5.02
CA VAL A 57 1.72 -6.99 5.78
C VAL A 57 2.97 -7.14 4.92
N LEU A 58 3.71 -6.05 4.75
CA LEU A 58 5.06 -6.08 4.20
C LEU A 58 6.05 -6.39 5.31
N SER A 59 6.93 -7.36 5.09
CA SER A 59 8.04 -7.67 5.97
C SER A 59 9.35 -7.38 5.26
N GLU A 60 10.19 -6.57 5.88
CA GLU A 60 11.56 -6.33 5.43
C GLU A 60 12.53 -6.44 6.60
N ALA A 61 13.56 -7.27 6.44
CA ALA A 61 14.62 -7.38 7.42
C ALA A 61 15.71 -6.33 7.16
N TYR A 62 16.32 -5.83 8.24
CA TYR A 62 17.40 -4.86 8.15
C TYR A 62 18.59 -5.40 7.33
N SER A 63 18.94 -4.73 6.25
CA SER A 63 19.84 -5.24 5.22
C SER A 63 21.30 -5.42 5.68
N TYR A 64 21.70 -4.76 6.78
CA TYR A 64 23.06 -4.84 7.32
C TYR A 64 23.26 -5.97 8.33
N LEU A 65 22.18 -6.63 8.76
CA LEU A 65 22.26 -7.88 9.52
C LEU A 65 22.88 -8.99 8.67
N GLU A 66 23.60 -9.90 9.33
CA GLU A 66 24.07 -11.13 8.71
C GLU A 66 22.93 -11.97 8.16
N TYR A 67 23.13 -12.67 7.05
CA TYR A 67 22.08 -13.41 6.36
C TYR A 67 21.31 -14.38 7.25
N PRO A 68 21.96 -15.24 8.09
CA PRO A 68 21.23 -16.12 8.99
C PRO A 68 20.33 -15.35 9.96
N LYS A 69 20.79 -14.21 10.47
CA LYS A 69 20.00 -13.37 11.39
C LYS A 69 18.80 -12.75 10.69
N ARG A 70 18.95 -12.32 9.43
CA ARG A 70 17.80 -11.84 8.63
C ARG A 70 16.73 -12.92 8.46
N VAL A 71 17.15 -14.14 8.19
CA VAL A 71 16.22 -15.29 8.09
C VAL A 71 15.49 -15.52 9.41
N GLU A 72 16.22 -15.52 10.53
CA GLU A 72 15.66 -15.70 11.86
C GLU A 72 14.62 -14.63 12.21
N VAL A 73 14.99 -13.34 12.12
CA VAL A 73 14.07 -12.25 12.49
C VAL A 73 12.85 -12.19 11.57
N THR A 74 13.01 -12.49 10.28
CA THR A 74 11.88 -12.57 9.34
C THR A 74 10.96 -13.73 9.71
N ARG A 75 11.53 -14.91 10.05
CA ARG A 75 10.74 -16.06 10.50
C ARG A 75 9.91 -15.73 11.72
N GLU A 76 10.53 -15.14 12.76
CA GLU A 76 9.81 -14.82 13.99
C GLU A 76 8.73 -13.75 13.76
N PHE A 77 9.00 -12.76 12.90
CA PHE A 77 8.00 -11.77 12.50
C PHE A 77 6.80 -12.45 11.82
N VAL A 78 7.03 -13.31 10.83
CA VAL A 78 5.96 -14.02 10.11
C VAL A 78 5.17 -14.93 11.06
N LEU A 79 5.86 -15.66 11.93
CA LEU A 79 5.20 -16.52 12.94
C LEU A 79 4.39 -15.70 13.94
N GLY A 80 4.87 -14.52 14.35
CA GLY A 80 4.14 -13.57 15.17
C GLY A 80 2.82 -13.16 14.52
N ILE A 81 2.87 -12.74 13.25
CA ILE A 81 1.67 -12.40 12.46
C ILE A 81 0.69 -13.59 12.40
N VAL A 82 1.18 -14.78 12.13
CA VAL A 82 0.33 -16.01 12.05
C VAL A 82 -0.32 -16.32 13.40
N ARG A 83 0.42 -16.20 14.52
CA ARG A 83 -0.13 -16.38 15.87
C ARG A 83 -1.26 -15.39 16.15
N ARG A 84 -1.09 -14.10 15.82
CA ARG A 84 -2.11 -13.07 16.02
C ARG A 84 -3.30 -13.26 15.06
N ALA A 85 -3.06 -13.65 13.81
CA ALA A 85 -4.12 -14.01 12.88
C ALA A 85 -4.95 -15.22 13.39
N LYS A 86 -4.33 -16.18 14.07
CA LYS A 86 -5.05 -17.28 14.72
C LYS A 86 -5.95 -16.80 15.86
N ILE A 87 -5.50 -15.83 16.65
CA ILE A 87 -6.26 -15.28 17.80
C ILE A 87 -7.40 -14.39 17.32
N HIS A 88 -7.14 -13.51 16.36
CA HIS A 88 -8.07 -12.47 15.93
C HIS A 88 -8.75 -12.76 14.58
N GLY A 89 -8.50 -13.95 13.97
CA GLY A 89 -8.90 -14.25 12.61
C GLY A 89 -10.40 -14.16 12.37
N GLU A 90 -11.22 -14.63 13.30
CA GLU A 90 -12.68 -14.54 13.18
C GLU A 90 -13.14 -13.07 13.13
N ALA A 91 -12.65 -12.23 14.04
CA ALA A 91 -12.98 -10.80 14.05
C ALA A 91 -12.51 -10.07 12.79
N LEU A 92 -11.33 -10.45 12.27
CA LEU A 92 -10.81 -9.89 11.02
C LEU A 92 -11.65 -10.30 9.80
N MET A 93 -12.04 -11.58 9.72
CA MET A 93 -12.90 -12.08 8.65
C MET A 93 -14.29 -11.42 8.68
N GLN A 94 -14.86 -11.22 9.86
CA GLN A 94 -16.13 -10.51 10.02
C GLN A 94 -16.01 -9.03 9.59
N LEU A 95 -14.91 -8.37 9.95
CA LEU A 95 -14.64 -7.00 9.52
C LEU A 95 -14.52 -6.91 7.99
N GLU A 96 -13.72 -7.78 7.36
CA GLU A 96 -13.58 -7.82 5.91
C GLU A 96 -14.91 -8.06 5.20
N ALA A 97 -15.70 -9.03 5.69
CA ALA A 97 -17.02 -9.33 5.14
C ALA A 97 -17.98 -8.13 5.26
N SER A 98 -17.97 -7.43 6.40
CA SER A 98 -18.82 -6.24 6.59
C SER A 98 -18.44 -5.09 5.65
N LEU A 99 -17.14 -4.88 5.41
CA LEU A 99 -16.65 -3.85 4.50
C LEU A 99 -16.99 -4.19 3.04
N ASP A 100 -16.87 -5.46 2.66
CA ASP A 100 -17.25 -5.94 1.32
C ASP A 100 -18.77 -5.80 1.10
N GLU A 101 -19.58 -6.12 2.11
CA GLU A 101 -21.04 -5.93 2.05
C GLU A 101 -21.40 -4.44 1.92
N GLU A 102 -20.76 -3.56 2.68
CA GLU A 102 -20.98 -2.11 2.55
C GLU A 102 -20.61 -1.59 1.15
N ALA A 103 -19.46 -2.01 0.63
CA ALA A 103 -19.04 -1.64 -0.71
C ALA A 103 -20.00 -2.15 -1.79
N SER A 104 -20.57 -3.36 -1.62
CA SER A 104 -21.50 -3.98 -2.58
C SER A 104 -22.89 -3.36 -2.59
N LYS A 105 -23.30 -2.70 -1.52
CA LYS A 105 -24.63 -2.03 -1.43
C LYS A 105 -24.79 -0.87 -2.41
N GLY A 106 -23.75 -0.53 -3.16
CA GLY A 106 -23.77 0.51 -4.19
C GLY A 106 -24.13 1.89 -3.64
N LYS A 107 -23.94 2.12 -2.35
CA LYS A 107 -24.02 3.46 -1.79
C LYS A 107 -22.83 4.27 -2.28
N PRO A 108 -23.06 5.50 -2.77
CA PRO A 108 -21.94 6.36 -3.10
C PRO A 108 -21.05 6.56 -1.89
N PHE A 109 -19.75 6.36 -2.05
CA PHE A 109 -18.77 6.71 -1.04
C PHE A 109 -17.71 7.64 -1.63
N SER A 110 -17.11 8.47 -0.78
CA SER A 110 -16.06 9.38 -1.21
C SER A 110 -14.71 8.67 -1.24
N LEU A 111 -14.09 8.64 -2.40
CA LEU A 111 -12.73 8.15 -2.59
C LEU A 111 -11.76 9.33 -2.56
N GLY A 112 -10.77 9.25 -1.67
CA GLY A 112 -9.70 10.25 -1.61
C GLY A 112 -8.73 10.10 -2.77
N LEU A 113 -8.44 11.19 -3.43
CA LEU A 113 -7.53 11.28 -4.59
C LEU A 113 -6.45 12.34 -4.34
N ASP A 114 -5.40 12.30 -5.15
CA ASP A 114 -4.28 13.27 -5.11
C ASP A 114 -3.70 13.40 -3.70
N THR A 115 -3.41 12.24 -3.09
CA THR A 115 -2.97 12.17 -1.70
C THR A 115 -1.55 12.68 -1.52
N ALA A 116 -1.30 13.36 -0.40
CA ALA A 116 0.01 13.79 0.03
C ALA A 116 0.35 13.19 1.41
N LEU A 117 1.64 13.04 1.70
CA LEU A 117 2.09 12.67 3.04
C LEU A 117 1.67 13.73 4.05
N VAL A 118 1.14 13.28 5.18
CA VAL A 118 0.78 14.17 6.31
C VAL A 118 2.04 14.81 6.88
N ALA A 119 1.90 16.02 7.41
CA ALA A 119 2.96 16.75 8.07
C ALA A 119 3.62 15.96 9.20
N ASP A 120 4.86 16.32 9.50
CA ASP A 120 5.71 15.61 10.46
C ASP A 120 5.10 15.57 11.87
N THR A 121 4.90 14.36 12.38
CA THR A 121 4.60 14.13 13.79
C THR A 121 5.90 13.76 14.50
N PRO A 122 6.30 14.44 15.58
CA PRO A 122 7.50 14.08 16.34
C PRO A 122 7.45 12.63 16.81
N GLY A 123 8.52 11.90 16.61
CA GLY A 123 8.66 10.54 17.10
C GLY A 123 10.10 10.07 17.16
N THR A 124 10.33 8.96 17.83
CA THR A 124 11.65 8.36 17.99
C THR A 124 11.74 7.06 17.21
N ILE A 125 12.77 6.91 16.41
CA ILE A 125 13.13 5.65 15.76
C ILE A 125 14.47 5.15 16.31
N LEU A 126 14.74 3.86 16.19
CA LEU A 126 16.02 3.27 16.51
C LEU A 126 16.85 3.19 15.23
N LEU A 127 17.96 3.90 15.20
CA LEU A 127 18.92 3.77 14.11
C LEU A 127 19.98 2.73 14.50
N GLY A 128 20.29 1.80 13.60
CA GLY A 128 21.41 0.89 13.75
C GLY A 128 22.72 1.60 13.47
N ALA A 129 23.74 1.37 14.30
CA ALA A 129 25.10 1.73 13.97
C ALA A 129 25.73 0.66 13.06
N VAL A 130 26.52 1.08 12.09
CA VAL A 130 27.17 0.16 11.14
C VAL A 130 28.66 0.44 11.04
N ASP A 131 29.45 -0.63 10.89
CA ASP A 131 30.84 -0.56 10.50
C ASP A 131 30.97 -0.66 8.97
N GLU A 132 31.88 0.11 8.42
CA GLU A 132 32.26 0.02 7.01
C GLU A 132 33.53 -0.83 6.85
N VAL A 133 33.36 -2.04 6.33
CA VAL A 133 34.42 -3.00 6.12
C VAL A 133 34.78 -3.02 4.64
N PRO A 134 36.05 -2.62 4.28
CA PRO A 134 36.49 -2.70 2.90
C PRO A 134 36.53 -4.15 2.40
N ILE A 135 36.07 -4.39 1.18
CA ILE A 135 36.20 -5.66 0.48
C ILE A 135 37.03 -5.42 -0.78
N GLU A 136 38.14 -6.11 -0.91
CA GLU A 136 39.01 -5.98 -2.06
C GLU A 136 38.28 -6.25 -3.37
N GLY A 137 38.38 -5.33 -4.30
CA GLY A 137 37.70 -5.41 -5.62
C GLY A 137 36.17 -5.20 -5.64
N LEU A 138 35.51 -5.09 -4.47
CA LEU A 138 34.03 -4.96 -4.38
C LEU A 138 33.54 -3.69 -3.66
N GLY A 139 34.48 -2.89 -3.08
CA GLY A 139 34.13 -1.66 -2.38
C GLY A 139 33.96 -1.85 -0.88
N VAL A 140 32.88 -1.35 -0.29
CA VAL A 140 32.65 -1.34 1.16
C VAL A 140 31.42 -2.16 1.49
N ARG A 141 31.54 -3.07 2.45
CA ARG A 141 30.42 -3.77 3.09
C ARG A 141 30.05 -3.06 4.38
N ARG A 142 28.78 -2.83 4.60
CA ARG A 142 28.25 -2.36 5.88
C ARG A 142 27.80 -3.53 6.72
N VAL A 143 28.22 -3.56 7.97
CA VAL A 143 27.92 -4.63 8.94
C VAL A 143 27.29 -3.99 10.17
N ASP A 144 26.18 -4.54 10.61
CA ASP A 144 25.50 -4.09 11.83
C ASP A 144 26.38 -4.29 13.05
N ARG A 145 26.38 -3.30 13.96
CA ARG A 145 27.14 -3.32 15.22
C ARG A 145 26.30 -3.75 16.43
N ASP A 146 25.04 -4.12 16.20
CA ASP A 146 24.07 -4.43 17.25
C ASP A 146 23.87 -3.26 18.26
N GLU A 147 24.07 -2.04 17.80
CA GLU A 147 23.84 -0.83 18.56
C GLU A 147 22.56 -0.13 18.06
N HIS A 148 21.69 0.25 18.98
CA HIS A 148 20.43 0.92 18.68
C HIS A 148 20.46 2.34 19.24
N VAL A 149 20.50 3.35 18.37
CA VAL A 149 20.57 4.76 18.73
C VAL A 149 19.19 5.40 18.62
N PRO A 150 18.51 5.73 19.75
CA PRO A 150 17.25 6.47 19.71
C PRO A 150 17.45 7.83 19.04
N THR A 151 16.72 8.07 17.96
CA THR A 151 16.86 9.28 17.16
C THR A 151 15.50 9.94 16.99
N LEU A 152 15.41 11.22 17.34
CA LEU A 152 14.20 12.02 17.14
C LEU A 152 14.06 12.42 15.67
N VAL A 153 12.92 12.17 15.10
CA VAL A 153 12.58 12.45 13.70
C VAL A 153 11.16 12.99 13.54
N GLY A 154 10.89 13.64 12.44
CA GLY A 154 9.52 13.88 12.00
C GLY A 154 8.97 12.62 11.29
N LEU A 155 7.90 12.03 11.82
CA LEU A 155 7.27 10.85 11.24
C LEU A 155 6.24 11.25 10.18
N ARG A 156 6.35 10.68 8.99
CA ARG A 156 5.42 10.82 7.85
C ARG A 156 4.91 9.44 7.46
N LEU A 157 3.92 8.94 8.17
CA LEU A 157 3.45 7.56 8.05
C LEU A 157 2.03 7.42 7.49
N SER A 158 1.37 8.53 7.19
CA SER A 158 0.00 8.55 6.68
C SER A 158 -0.17 9.55 5.53
N PHE A 159 -1.30 9.44 4.85
CA PHE A 159 -1.64 10.27 3.71
C PHE A 159 -2.98 10.95 3.91
N GLU A 160 -3.08 12.19 3.45
CA GLU A 160 -4.33 12.93 3.37
C GLU A 160 -4.70 13.19 1.91
N PRO A 161 -5.98 13.04 1.54
CA PRO A 161 -6.43 13.31 0.18
C PRO A 161 -6.50 14.82 -0.09
N GLY A 162 -5.97 15.24 -1.23
CA GLY A 162 -6.10 16.62 -1.73
C GLY A 162 -7.48 16.92 -2.29
N ARG A 163 -8.19 15.91 -2.77
CA ARG A 163 -9.57 15.99 -3.24
C ARG A 163 -10.31 14.68 -3.04
N TYR A 164 -11.64 14.75 -3.15
CA TYR A 164 -12.50 13.58 -3.09
C TYR A 164 -13.28 13.41 -4.39
N SER A 165 -13.53 12.16 -4.77
CA SER A 165 -14.43 11.81 -5.86
C SER A 165 -15.46 10.80 -5.36
N VAL A 166 -16.69 10.93 -5.83
CA VAL A 166 -17.74 9.96 -5.51
C VAL A 166 -17.53 8.72 -6.38
N HIS A 167 -17.40 7.56 -5.73
CA HIS A 167 -17.33 6.29 -6.41
C HIS A 167 -18.69 5.97 -7.07
N PRO A 168 -18.72 5.62 -8.36
CA PRO A 168 -19.98 5.30 -9.03
C PRO A 168 -20.54 3.94 -8.58
N ARG A 169 -21.83 3.72 -8.81
CA ARG A 169 -22.47 2.41 -8.52
C ARG A 169 -21.98 1.30 -9.44
N ALA A 170 -21.59 1.64 -10.66
CA ALA A 170 -21.09 0.71 -11.66
C ALA A 170 -20.20 1.45 -12.66
N TRP A 171 -19.37 0.70 -13.33
CA TRP A 171 -18.55 1.16 -14.46
C TRP A 171 -19.08 0.50 -15.74
N ALA A 172 -19.17 1.25 -16.81
CA ALA A 172 -19.44 0.73 -18.14
C ALA A 172 -18.16 0.78 -18.99
N ILE A 173 -17.89 -0.31 -19.67
CA ILE A 173 -16.78 -0.41 -20.65
C ILE A 173 -17.42 -0.49 -22.03
N GLU A 174 -17.27 0.56 -22.80
CA GLU A 174 -17.66 0.57 -24.20
C GLU A 174 -16.57 -0.07 -25.05
N LYS A 175 -16.93 -0.97 -25.96
CA LYS A 175 -16.00 -1.65 -26.85
C LYS A 175 -14.84 -2.32 -26.10
N PRO A 176 -15.15 -3.27 -25.20
CA PRO A 176 -14.11 -3.94 -24.42
C PRO A 176 -13.12 -4.67 -25.35
N GLU A 177 -11.84 -4.61 -24.97
CA GLU A 177 -10.81 -5.41 -25.63
C GLU A 177 -10.97 -6.90 -25.29
N PRO A 178 -10.47 -7.82 -26.12
CA PRO A 178 -10.64 -9.27 -25.90
C PRO A 178 -10.14 -9.77 -24.54
N GLY A 179 -9.18 -9.09 -23.92
CA GLY A 179 -8.62 -9.45 -22.61
C GLY A 179 -9.38 -8.90 -21.40
N ASP A 180 -10.25 -7.90 -21.57
CA ASP A 180 -10.85 -7.18 -20.45
C ASP A 180 -11.71 -8.07 -19.57
N GLN A 181 -12.53 -8.92 -20.17
CA GLN A 181 -13.37 -9.86 -19.42
C GLN A 181 -12.55 -10.84 -18.59
N GLU A 182 -11.43 -11.30 -19.11
CA GLU A 182 -10.52 -12.21 -18.42
C GLU A 182 -9.86 -11.51 -17.22
N VAL A 183 -9.45 -10.25 -17.38
CA VAL A 183 -8.92 -9.43 -16.29
C VAL A 183 -9.97 -9.24 -15.20
N LEU A 184 -11.19 -8.88 -15.56
CA LEU A 184 -12.29 -8.72 -14.60
C LEU A 184 -12.55 -10.01 -13.82
N LYS A 185 -12.60 -11.17 -14.50
CA LYS A 185 -12.77 -12.49 -13.87
C LYS A 185 -11.64 -12.81 -12.92
N ARG A 186 -10.38 -12.64 -13.32
CA ARG A 186 -9.20 -12.87 -12.45
C ARG A 186 -9.22 -12.04 -11.19
N HIS A 187 -9.76 -10.83 -11.29
CA HIS A 187 -9.91 -9.94 -10.14
C HIS A 187 -11.20 -10.16 -9.34
N GLY A 188 -12.03 -11.15 -9.71
CA GLY A 188 -13.31 -11.43 -9.04
C GLY A 188 -14.34 -10.30 -9.18
N ILE A 189 -14.21 -9.45 -10.21
CA ILE A 189 -15.12 -8.34 -10.46
C ILE A 189 -16.36 -8.90 -11.18
N GLN A 190 -17.51 -8.68 -10.59
CA GLN A 190 -18.78 -9.08 -11.20
C GLN A 190 -19.13 -8.12 -12.34
N PHE A 191 -19.46 -8.65 -13.50
CA PHE A 191 -19.88 -7.87 -14.64
C PHE A 191 -20.98 -8.61 -15.41
N ARG A 192 -21.69 -7.88 -16.24
CA ARG A 192 -22.63 -8.43 -17.22
C ARG A 192 -22.38 -7.79 -18.58
N ILE A 193 -22.61 -8.55 -19.62
CA ILE A 193 -22.67 -8.01 -20.98
C ILE A 193 -24.10 -7.49 -21.19
N LEU A 194 -24.23 -6.32 -21.79
CA LEU A 194 -25.53 -5.76 -22.14
C LEU A 194 -25.95 -6.34 -23.51
N ASP A 195 -27.14 -6.93 -23.55
CA ASP A 195 -27.71 -7.50 -24.79
C ASP A 195 -28.56 -6.48 -25.57
N ALA A 196 -28.80 -5.33 -24.98
CA ALA A 196 -29.56 -4.22 -25.57
C ALA A 196 -29.11 -2.88 -24.96
N PRO A 197 -29.31 -1.77 -25.69
CA PRO A 197 -29.01 -0.44 -25.18
C PRO A 197 -29.75 -0.13 -23.86
N VAL A 198 -29.06 0.53 -22.96
CA VAL A 198 -29.59 0.92 -21.64
C VAL A 198 -29.41 2.43 -21.45
N THR A 199 -30.50 3.12 -21.18
CA THR A 199 -30.47 4.53 -20.81
C THR A 199 -30.16 4.68 -19.33
N CYS A 200 -29.14 5.44 -19.01
CA CYS A 200 -28.75 5.73 -17.62
C CYS A 200 -28.16 7.14 -17.51
N THR A 201 -28.04 7.63 -16.28
CA THR A 201 -27.22 8.82 -16.02
C THR A 201 -25.79 8.37 -15.79
N SER A 202 -24.90 8.78 -16.66
CA SER A 202 -23.48 8.41 -16.58
C SER A 202 -22.59 9.64 -16.61
N ARG A 203 -21.31 9.41 -16.29
CA ARG A 203 -20.22 10.36 -16.50
C ARG A 203 -19.13 9.68 -17.29
N ARG A 204 -18.59 10.33 -18.29
CA ARG A 204 -17.46 9.87 -19.07
C ARG A 204 -16.28 10.81 -18.82
N PHE A 205 -15.09 10.25 -18.63
CA PHE A 205 -13.87 11.02 -18.59
C PHE A 205 -13.31 11.11 -20.02
N GLN A 206 -13.41 12.30 -20.60
CA GLN A 206 -12.86 12.57 -21.93
C GLN A 206 -11.39 12.92 -21.79
N ILE A 207 -10.53 11.99 -22.21
CA ILE A 207 -9.08 12.17 -22.17
C ILE A 207 -8.69 13.15 -23.29
N THR A 208 -8.05 14.26 -22.92
CA THR A 208 -7.50 15.25 -23.84
C THR A 208 -5.99 15.07 -24.03
N GLU A 209 -5.30 14.53 -23.04
CA GLU A 209 -3.87 14.29 -23.07
C GLU A 209 -3.49 13.07 -22.23
N ALA A 210 -2.53 12.29 -22.72
CA ALA A 210 -1.91 11.19 -21.97
C ALA A 210 -0.40 11.45 -21.86
N GLN A 211 0.04 11.83 -20.67
CA GLN A 211 1.45 12.14 -20.37
C GLN A 211 2.17 10.90 -19.90
N ARG A 212 3.21 10.50 -20.59
CA ARG A 212 4.04 9.35 -20.25
C ARG A 212 5.23 9.79 -19.40
N ALA A 213 5.50 9.10 -18.29
CA ALA A 213 6.70 9.34 -17.50
C ALA A 213 7.98 9.14 -18.32
N LYS A 214 9.00 9.95 -18.05
CA LYS A 214 10.30 9.90 -18.74
C LYS A 214 11.12 8.65 -18.38
N ARG A 215 10.88 8.06 -17.20
CA ARG A 215 11.64 6.93 -16.68
C ARG A 215 10.75 5.73 -16.45
N LEU A 216 11.28 4.55 -16.76
CA LEU A 216 10.68 3.28 -16.37
C LEU A 216 10.71 3.12 -14.83
N PHE A 217 9.62 2.59 -14.30
CA PHE A 217 9.59 2.04 -12.96
C PHE A 217 9.10 0.59 -13.04
N GLN A 218 9.91 -0.35 -12.60
CA GLN A 218 9.61 -1.79 -12.64
C GLN A 218 9.11 -2.25 -14.02
N ALA A 219 9.84 -1.89 -15.07
CA ALA A 219 9.56 -2.18 -16.48
C ALA A 219 8.29 -1.53 -17.06
N HIS A 220 7.64 -0.61 -16.38
CA HIS A 220 6.46 0.11 -16.86
C HIS A 220 6.68 1.63 -16.85
N TYR A 221 6.05 2.31 -17.80
CA TYR A 221 5.93 3.76 -17.75
C TYR A 221 4.62 4.14 -17.06
N GLU A 222 4.70 5.06 -16.13
CA GLU A 222 3.52 5.68 -15.55
C GLU A 222 2.85 6.60 -16.58
N LEU A 223 1.52 6.57 -16.63
CA LEU A 223 0.71 7.46 -17.45
C LEU A 223 -0.11 8.37 -16.55
N THR A 224 -0.05 9.66 -16.82
CA THR A 224 -0.96 10.66 -16.24
C THR A 224 -1.96 11.03 -17.32
N LEU A 225 -3.25 10.85 -17.03
CA LEU A 225 -4.33 11.22 -17.93
C LEU A 225 -4.88 12.58 -17.55
N VAL A 226 -4.89 13.49 -18.50
CA VAL A 226 -5.52 14.81 -18.38
C VAL A 226 -6.81 14.80 -19.18
N GLY A 227 -7.87 15.38 -18.65
CA GLY A 227 -9.16 15.41 -19.33
C GLY A 227 -10.26 16.01 -18.46
N GLU A 228 -11.46 15.94 -18.97
CA GLU A 228 -12.64 16.50 -18.33
C GLU A 228 -13.74 15.44 -18.15
N TRP A 229 -14.57 15.63 -17.13
CA TRP A 229 -15.73 14.79 -16.90
C TRP A 229 -16.95 15.40 -17.57
N GLU A 230 -17.48 14.71 -18.56
CA GLU A 230 -18.79 14.98 -19.14
C GLU A 230 -19.83 14.09 -18.50
N GLY A 231 -21.02 14.62 -18.24
CA GLY A 231 -22.08 13.85 -17.58
C GLY A 231 -23.48 14.24 -18.02
N GLY A 232 -24.38 13.28 -17.94
CA GLY A 232 -25.79 13.46 -18.28
C GLY A 232 -26.50 12.15 -18.56
N PRO A 233 -27.74 12.21 -19.03
CA PRO A 233 -28.44 11.07 -19.59
C PRO A 233 -27.65 10.51 -20.77
N THR A 234 -27.34 9.23 -20.73
CA THR A 234 -26.54 8.55 -21.75
C THR A 234 -27.20 7.22 -22.10
N GLU A 235 -27.28 6.94 -23.38
CA GLU A 235 -27.63 5.60 -23.86
C GLU A 235 -26.33 4.79 -24.01
N LEU A 236 -26.21 3.73 -23.22
CA LEU A 236 -25.13 2.75 -23.36
C LEU A 236 -25.54 1.75 -24.42
N PRO A 237 -24.68 1.54 -25.45
CA PRO A 237 -24.99 0.66 -26.58
C PRO A 237 -25.10 -0.81 -26.21
#